data_0d58fa1f01d24afe3bec42048d1d2e04
#
_entry.id   0d58fa1f01d24afe3bec42048d1d2e04
#
_cell.length_a   1.000
_cell.length_b   1.000
_cell.length_c   1.000
_cell.angle_alpha   90.00
_cell.angle_beta   90.00
_cell.angle_gamma   90.00
#
_symmetry.space_group_name_H-M   'P 1'
#
loop_
_entity.id
_entity.type
_entity.pdbx_description
1 polymer ?
#
loop_
_entity_poly.entity_id
_entity_poly.type
_entity_poly.pdbx_seq_one_letter_code
_entity_poly.pdbx_strand_id
1 'polypeptide(L)'
;MATESGRPRARTSLDYWPVVVNVIENGHDLAEIEDVLAANEVALSRGPKFVTIRDFRAHNQQVTALQRKRLAQWQDDNWKLIQARCLGVANIMPSPVVRGVLRAVFWMSTPPTREEVFDTTEEAVTAAFRWAKEANLLMPPNVTPERLIA
;
A
#
# COMPACT_ATOMS: atom_id res chain seq x y z
N MET A 1 -23.70 -19.77 -0.58
CA MET A 1 -22.76 -19.33 -1.60
C MET A 1 -22.41 -17.88 -1.33
N ALA A 2 -21.18 -17.62 -0.97
CA ALA A 2 -20.75 -16.25 -0.76
C ALA A 2 -20.80 -15.54 -2.12
N THR A 3 -21.79 -14.70 -2.29
CA THR A 3 -21.83 -13.82 -3.45
C THR A 3 -20.67 -12.84 -3.34
N GLU A 4 -20.09 -12.49 -4.45
CA GLU A 4 -18.98 -11.51 -4.49
C GLU A 4 -19.32 -10.20 -3.79
N SER A 5 -20.60 -9.94 -3.56
CA SER A 5 -21.07 -8.76 -2.85
C SER A 5 -20.59 -8.65 -1.39
N GLY A 6 -20.10 -9.73 -0.80
CA GLY A 6 -19.55 -9.73 0.56
C GLY A 6 -18.04 -9.58 0.62
N ARG A 7 -17.35 -9.55 -0.52
CA ARG A 7 -15.89 -9.46 -0.57
C ARG A 7 -15.46 -8.00 -0.39
N PRO A 8 -14.58 -7.71 0.57
CA PRO A 8 -14.10 -6.33 0.72
C PRO A 8 -13.38 -5.89 -0.55
N ARG A 9 -13.70 -4.69 -1.03
CA ARG A 9 -13.11 -4.10 -2.24
C ARG A 9 -11.77 -3.43 -1.98
N ALA A 10 -11.45 -3.24 -0.73
CA ALA A 10 -10.14 -2.80 -0.28
C ALA A 10 -9.83 -3.54 1.00
N ARG A 11 -8.63 -4.07 1.12
CA ARG A 11 -8.23 -4.84 2.30
C ARG A 11 -6.74 -4.69 2.56
N THR A 12 -6.39 -4.80 3.84
CA THR A 12 -5.00 -4.84 4.28
C THR A 12 -4.72 -6.18 4.93
N SER A 13 -3.65 -6.82 4.53
CA SER A 13 -3.17 -8.05 5.15
C SER A 13 -1.89 -7.78 5.93
N LEU A 14 -1.84 -8.25 7.17
CA LEU A 14 -0.66 -8.27 8.03
C LEU A 14 -0.09 -9.67 8.18
N ASP A 15 -0.61 -10.64 7.41
CA ASP A 15 -0.20 -12.06 7.49
C ASP A 15 1.26 -12.27 7.07
N TYR A 16 1.80 -11.35 6.29
CA TYR A 16 3.18 -11.39 5.80
C TYR A 16 4.09 -10.40 6.52
N TRP A 17 3.71 -10.00 7.74
CA TRP A 17 4.51 -9.05 8.51
C TRP A 17 6.00 -9.45 8.52
N PRO A 18 6.95 -8.55 8.28
CA PRO A 18 6.82 -7.08 8.21
C PRO A 18 6.54 -6.53 6.81
N VAL A 19 5.95 -7.30 5.93
CA VAL A 19 5.40 -6.82 4.65
C VAL A 19 3.91 -6.61 4.82
N VAL A 20 3.47 -5.37 4.65
CA VAL A 20 2.05 -4.99 4.71
C VAL A 20 1.51 -4.98 3.27
N VAL A 21 0.44 -5.70 3.02
CA VAL A 21 -0.15 -5.79 1.68
C VAL A 21 -1.52 -5.11 1.70
N ASN A 22 -1.65 -4.04 0.93
CA ASN A 22 -2.90 -3.34 0.69
C ASN A 22 -3.41 -3.69 -0.71
N VAL A 23 -4.61 -4.27 -0.80
CA VAL A 23 -5.27 -4.54 -2.08
C VAL A 23 -6.43 -3.57 -2.23
N ILE A 24 -6.41 -2.75 -3.27
CA ILE A 24 -7.43 -1.74 -3.53
C ILE A 24 -8.11 -2.10 -4.85
N GLU A 25 -9.37 -2.53 -4.77
CA GLU A 25 -10.10 -3.03 -5.93
C GLU A 25 -10.96 -1.94 -6.59
N ASN A 26 -11.86 -1.32 -5.83
CA ASN A 26 -12.80 -0.33 -6.39
C ASN A 26 -12.94 0.92 -5.52
N GLY A 27 -11.96 1.36 -4.87
CA GLY A 27 -11.91 2.40 -3.84
C GLY A 27 -12.77 3.65 -3.96
N HIS A 28 -14.05 3.51 -4.34
CA HIS A 28 -14.97 4.63 -4.47
C HIS A 28 -15.84 4.87 -3.23
N ASP A 29 -15.72 3.99 -2.23
CA ASP A 29 -16.46 4.12 -0.97
C ASP A 29 -15.51 4.63 0.13
N LEU A 30 -15.92 5.70 0.80
CA LEU A 30 -15.14 6.28 1.89
C LEU A 30 -14.94 5.30 3.04
N ALA A 31 -15.94 4.45 3.32
CA ALA A 31 -15.85 3.42 4.37
C ALA A 31 -14.71 2.43 4.09
N GLU A 32 -14.50 2.05 2.84
CA GLU A 32 -13.39 1.16 2.46
C GLU A 32 -12.04 1.81 2.72
N ILE A 33 -11.92 3.10 2.44
CA ILE A 33 -10.70 3.86 2.73
C ILE A 33 -10.46 3.91 4.25
N GLU A 34 -11.48 4.14 5.05
CA GLU A 34 -11.36 4.15 6.52
C GLU A 34 -10.88 2.80 7.06
N ASP A 35 -11.36 1.70 6.51
CA ASP A 35 -10.92 0.35 6.92
C ASP A 35 -9.43 0.13 6.59
N VAL A 36 -8.99 0.55 5.41
CA VAL A 36 -7.57 0.47 5.02
C VAL A 36 -6.71 1.34 5.94
N LEU A 37 -7.15 2.56 6.22
CA LEU A 37 -6.40 3.47 7.09
C LEU A 37 -6.29 2.92 8.52
N ALA A 38 -7.39 2.38 9.06
CA ALA A 38 -7.38 1.78 10.39
C ALA A 38 -6.39 0.60 10.47
N ALA A 39 -6.35 -0.25 9.46
CA ALA A 39 -5.40 -1.36 9.40
C ALA A 39 -3.95 -0.88 9.27
N ASN A 40 -3.71 0.19 8.53
CA ASN A 40 -2.38 0.77 8.43
C ASN A 40 -1.94 1.45 9.73
N GLU A 41 -2.87 1.98 10.53
CA GLU A 41 -2.56 2.47 11.88
C GLU A 41 -2.09 1.33 12.78
N VAL A 42 -2.68 0.14 12.65
CA VAL A 42 -2.20 -1.04 13.38
C VAL A 42 -0.77 -1.36 12.97
N ALA A 43 -0.44 -1.32 11.68
CA ALA A 43 0.91 -1.53 11.19
C ALA A 43 1.89 -0.51 11.77
N LEU A 44 1.52 0.77 11.78
CA LEU A 44 2.33 1.85 12.35
C LEU A 44 2.58 1.67 13.85
N SER A 45 1.60 1.16 14.59
CA SER A 45 1.74 0.92 16.03
C SER A 45 2.51 -0.37 16.34
N ARG A 46 2.51 -1.34 15.43
CA ARG A 46 3.16 -2.63 15.60
C ARG A 46 4.69 -2.52 15.57
N GLY A 47 5.21 -1.60 14.76
CA GLY A 47 6.62 -1.27 14.57
C GLY A 47 7.59 -2.36 14.83
N PRO A 48 8.94 -2.16 14.79
CA PRO A 48 9.63 -0.89 14.56
C PRO A 48 9.68 -0.46 13.09
N LYS A 49 9.77 -1.41 12.13
CA LYS A 49 9.84 -1.08 10.71
C LYS A 49 9.08 -2.09 9.88
N PHE A 50 8.57 -1.65 8.75
CA PHE A 50 7.86 -2.48 7.78
C PHE A 50 7.98 -1.89 6.38
N VAL A 51 7.59 -2.66 5.39
CA VAL A 51 7.49 -2.23 4.00
C VAL A 51 6.08 -2.53 3.49
N THR A 52 5.56 -1.69 2.62
CA THR A 52 4.18 -1.82 2.11
C THR A 52 4.18 -2.13 0.62
N ILE A 53 3.33 -3.06 0.22
CA ILE A 53 2.97 -3.33 -1.17
C ILE A 53 1.51 -2.91 -1.33
N ARG A 54 1.25 -2.01 -2.26
CA ARG A 54 -0.10 -1.50 -2.53
C ARG A 54 -0.52 -1.94 -3.93
N ASP A 55 -1.51 -2.81 -3.99
CA ASP A 55 -1.94 -3.46 -5.22
C ASP A 55 -3.19 -2.78 -5.79
N PHE A 56 -3.03 -2.13 -6.94
CA PHE A 56 -4.11 -1.46 -7.66
C PHE A 56 -4.49 -2.20 -8.95
N ARG A 57 -4.10 -3.47 -9.12
CA ARG A 57 -4.36 -4.20 -10.37
C ARG A 57 -5.84 -4.29 -10.73
N ALA A 58 -6.69 -4.42 -9.72
CA ALA A 58 -8.13 -4.50 -9.91
C ALA A 58 -8.85 -3.15 -9.82
N HIS A 59 -8.10 -2.07 -9.59
CA HIS A 59 -8.67 -0.73 -9.46
C HIS A 59 -9.00 -0.16 -10.84
N ASN A 60 -10.27 0.10 -11.08
CA ASN A 60 -10.75 0.59 -12.38
C ASN A 60 -11.49 1.93 -12.28
N GLN A 61 -11.50 2.56 -11.12
CA GLN A 61 -12.20 3.82 -10.89
C GLN A 61 -11.25 4.88 -10.35
N GLN A 62 -11.56 6.13 -10.64
CA GLN A 62 -10.78 7.25 -10.13
C GLN A 62 -11.06 7.46 -8.65
N VAL A 63 -10.01 7.76 -7.90
CA VAL A 63 -10.13 8.19 -6.51
C VAL A 63 -10.82 9.55 -6.49
N THR A 64 -11.90 9.69 -5.72
CA THR A 64 -12.65 10.94 -5.62
C THR A 64 -11.85 12.02 -4.89
N ALA A 65 -12.25 13.28 -5.06
CA ALA A 65 -11.63 14.40 -4.34
C ALA A 65 -11.74 14.21 -2.82
N LEU A 66 -12.89 13.70 -2.35
CA LEU A 66 -13.12 13.44 -0.93
C LEU A 66 -12.18 12.37 -0.39
N GLN A 67 -12.01 11.29 -1.14
CA GLN A 67 -11.08 10.20 -0.78
C GLN A 67 -9.64 10.72 -0.75
N ARG A 68 -9.21 11.49 -1.74
CA ARG A 68 -7.87 12.10 -1.78
C ARG A 68 -7.64 12.99 -0.57
N LYS A 69 -8.62 13.80 -0.22
CA LYS A 69 -8.55 14.69 0.95
C LYS A 69 -8.38 13.87 2.24
N ARG A 70 -9.14 12.80 2.38
CA ARG A 70 -9.06 11.94 3.57
C ARG A 70 -7.70 11.24 3.67
N LEU A 71 -7.19 10.72 2.55
CA LEU A 71 -5.88 10.08 2.51
C LEU A 71 -4.76 11.07 2.87
N ALA A 72 -4.83 12.27 2.32
CA ALA A 72 -3.85 13.33 2.63
C ALA A 72 -3.88 13.72 4.10
N GLN A 73 -5.07 13.83 4.68
CA GLN A 73 -5.24 14.15 6.10
C GLN A 73 -4.62 13.07 6.98
N TRP A 74 -4.91 11.79 6.68
CA TRP A 74 -4.35 10.67 7.43
C TRP A 74 -2.82 10.65 7.32
N GLN A 75 -2.29 10.90 6.14
CA GLN A 75 -0.86 10.94 5.89
C GLN A 75 -0.19 12.06 6.69
N ASP A 76 -0.80 13.25 6.71
CA ASP A 76 -0.29 14.38 7.49
C ASP A 76 -0.32 14.07 8.99
N ASP A 77 -1.39 13.48 9.49
CA ASP A 77 -1.55 13.12 10.90
C ASP A 77 -0.52 12.09 11.36
N ASN A 78 -0.06 11.23 10.45
CA ASN A 78 0.85 10.14 10.75
C ASN A 78 2.24 10.31 10.14
N TRP A 79 2.55 11.50 9.65
CA TRP A 79 3.77 11.78 8.87
C TRP A 79 5.05 11.28 9.54
N LYS A 80 5.26 11.63 10.79
CA LYS A 80 6.48 11.27 11.51
C LYS A 80 6.62 9.77 11.72
N LEU A 81 5.51 9.10 12.03
CA LEU A 81 5.50 7.65 12.21
C LEU A 81 5.77 6.93 10.88
N ILE A 82 5.18 7.42 9.80
CA ILE A 82 5.41 6.84 8.47
C ILE A 82 6.89 6.97 8.10
N GLN A 83 7.47 8.14 8.28
CA GLN A 83 8.89 8.35 8.01
C GLN A 83 9.79 7.44 8.83
N ALA A 84 9.45 7.24 10.11
CA ALA A 84 10.27 6.47 11.02
C ALA A 84 10.14 4.95 10.81
N ARG A 85 8.99 4.47 10.36
CA ARG A 85 8.65 3.05 10.40
C ARG A 85 8.40 2.41 9.04
N CYS A 86 7.86 3.14 8.08
CA CYS A 86 7.61 2.62 6.73
C CYS A 86 8.84 2.85 5.85
N LEU A 87 9.46 1.77 5.40
CA LEU A 87 10.66 1.82 4.56
C LEU A 87 10.35 2.24 3.13
N GLY A 88 9.13 2.02 2.68
CA GLY A 88 8.71 2.37 1.35
C GLY A 88 7.39 1.72 0.99
N VAL A 89 6.76 2.22 -0.05
CA VAL A 89 5.52 1.70 -0.62
C VAL A 89 5.77 1.34 -2.08
N ALA A 90 5.63 0.07 -2.40
CA ALA A 90 5.71 -0.43 -3.77
C ALA A 90 4.29 -0.53 -4.33
N ASN A 91 3.97 0.32 -5.28
CA ASN A 91 2.63 0.39 -5.89
C ASN A 91 2.61 -0.43 -7.18
N ILE A 92 1.66 -1.37 -7.28
CA ILE A 92 1.45 -2.14 -8.50
C ILE A 92 0.34 -1.48 -9.29
N MET A 93 0.70 -0.86 -10.42
CA MET A 93 -0.24 -0.12 -11.27
C MET A 93 0.07 -0.38 -12.74
N PRO A 94 -0.54 -1.42 -13.35
CA PRO A 94 -0.30 -1.72 -14.77
C PRO A 94 -0.90 -0.69 -15.71
N SER A 95 -1.92 0.05 -15.31
CA SER A 95 -2.57 1.06 -16.15
C SER A 95 -1.72 2.32 -16.29
N PRO A 96 -1.34 2.72 -17.53
CA PRO A 96 -0.61 3.96 -17.76
C PRO A 96 -1.36 5.21 -17.31
N VAL A 97 -2.70 5.21 -17.43
CA VAL A 97 -3.53 6.34 -17.03
C VAL A 97 -3.50 6.53 -15.51
N VAL A 98 -3.68 5.44 -14.76
CA VAL A 98 -3.64 5.48 -13.29
C VAL A 98 -2.26 5.90 -12.80
N ARG A 99 -1.20 5.40 -13.43
CA ARG A 99 0.18 5.80 -13.11
C ARG A 99 0.42 7.28 -13.34
N GLY A 100 -0.09 7.82 -14.44
CA GLY A 100 0.03 9.24 -14.76
C GLY A 100 -0.63 10.12 -13.69
N VAL A 101 -1.81 9.74 -13.23
CA VAL A 101 -2.52 10.45 -12.17
C VAL A 101 -1.71 10.42 -10.86
N LEU A 102 -1.17 9.27 -10.50
CA LEU A 102 -0.38 9.15 -9.26
C LEU A 102 0.91 9.97 -9.32
N ARG A 103 1.59 9.97 -10.46
CA ARG A 103 2.79 10.79 -10.66
C ARG A 103 2.50 12.27 -10.50
N ALA A 104 1.35 12.73 -11.02
CA ALA A 104 0.91 14.11 -10.87
C ALA A 104 0.68 14.44 -9.39
N VAL A 105 0.07 13.54 -8.63
CA VAL A 105 -0.16 13.70 -7.19
C VAL A 105 1.18 13.80 -6.45
N PHE A 106 2.14 12.94 -6.76
CA PHE A 106 3.46 12.95 -6.12
C PHE A 106 4.26 14.20 -6.46
N TRP A 107 4.03 14.78 -7.63
CA TRP A 107 4.70 16.01 -8.01
C TRP A 107 4.16 17.20 -7.22
N MET A 108 2.89 17.17 -6.86
CA MET A 108 2.25 18.22 -6.06
C MET A 108 2.47 18.06 -4.55
N SER A 109 2.72 16.84 -4.09
CA SER A 109 2.86 16.52 -2.66
C SER A 109 3.85 15.39 -2.47
N THR A 110 5.03 15.71 -1.91
CA THR A 110 6.04 14.71 -1.60
C THR A 110 5.53 13.76 -0.52
N PRO A 111 5.52 12.44 -0.75
CA PRO A 111 5.09 11.49 0.28
C PRO A 111 6.10 11.40 1.44
N PRO A 112 5.65 10.99 2.65
CA PRO A 112 6.52 10.89 3.83
C PRO A 112 7.58 9.80 3.74
N THR A 113 7.42 8.83 2.84
CA THR A 113 8.39 7.76 2.61
C THR A 113 8.55 7.53 1.11
N ARG A 114 9.52 6.70 0.75
CA ARG A 114 9.73 6.30 -0.65
C ARG A 114 8.47 5.66 -1.21
N GLU A 115 7.99 6.14 -2.36
CA GLU A 115 6.91 5.49 -3.10
C GLU A 115 7.34 5.32 -4.56
N GLU A 116 7.26 4.10 -5.05
CA GLU A 116 7.57 3.78 -6.44
C GLU A 116 6.43 3.00 -7.08
N VAL A 117 6.30 3.10 -8.39
CA VAL A 117 5.24 2.49 -9.17
C VAL A 117 5.84 1.43 -10.10
N PHE A 118 5.22 0.25 -10.11
CA PHE A 118 5.68 -0.91 -10.88
C PHE A 118 4.55 -1.45 -11.76
N ASP A 119 4.92 -2.04 -12.90
CA ASP A 119 3.96 -2.65 -13.81
C ASP A 119 3.45 -4.00 -13.30
N THR A 120 4.29 -4.75 -12.60
CA THR A 120 4.01 -6.13 -12.22
C THR A 120 4.16 -6.35 -10.72
N THR A 121 3.47 -7.35 -10.21
CA THR A 121 3.60 -7.81 -8.82
C THR A 121 5.05 -8.21 -8.53
N GLU A 122 5.68 -8.94 -9.44
CA GLU A 122 7.05 -9.41 -9.28
C GLU A 122 8.04 -8.27 -9.05
N GLU A 123 7.95 -7.21 -9.86
CA GLU A 123 8.81 -6.04 -9.72
C GLU A 123 8.59 -5.34 -8.37
N ALA A 124 7.33 -5.17 -7.98
CA ALA A 124 6.99 -4.51 -6.71
C ALA A 124 7.48 -5.31 -5.51
N VAL A 125 7.27 -6.63 -5.52
CA VAL A 125 7.72 -7.52 -4.45
C VAL A 125 9.24 -7.52 -4.36
N THR A 126 9.93 -7.60 -5.50
CA THR A 126 11.40 -7.55 -5.55
C THR A 126 11.94 -6.25 -4.94
N ALA A 127 11.32 -5.11 -5.27
CA ALA A 127 11.72 -3.82 -4.72
C ALA A 127 11.48 -3.77 -3.20
N ALA A 128 10.33 -4.22 -2.73
CA ALA A 128 10.01 -4.23 -1.30
C ALA A 128 11.01 -5.05 -0.49
N PHE A 129 11.36 -6.24 -0.97
CA PHE A 129 12.36 -7.08 -0.30
C PHE A 129 13.77 -6.49 -0.35
N ARG A 130 14.12 -5.81 -1.44
CA ARG A 130 15.39 -5.08 -1.53
C ARG A 130 15.48 -3.97 -0.50
N TRP A 131 14.44 -3.17 -0.35
CA TRP A 131 14.42 -2.09 0.64
C TRP A 131 14.50 -2.63 2.07
N ALA A 132 13.82 -3.73 2.34
CA ALA A 132 13.89 -4.41 3.63
C ALA A 132 15.32 -4.88 3.93
N LYS A 133 15.97 -5.50 2.96
CA LYS A 133 17.35 -5.97 3.10
C LYS A 133 18.32 -4.82 3.33
N GLU A 134 18.18 -3.73 2.58
CA GLU A 134 19.01 -2.53 2.74
C GLU A 134 18.90 -1.94 4.15
N ALA A 135 17.74 -2.08 4.77
CA ALA A 135 17.49 -1.58 6.13
C ALA A 135 17.74 -2.64 7.21
N ASN A 136 18.28 -3.80 6.85
CA ASN A 136 18.52 -4.93 7.76
C ASN A 136 17.25 -5.41 8.46
N LEU A 137 16.11 -5.34 7.78
CA LEU A 137 14.84 -5.83 8.31
C LEU A 137 14.76 -7.34 8.12
N LEU A 138 14.64 -8.07 9.25
CA LEU A 138 14.58 -9.52 9.22
C LEU A 138 13.21 -9.99 8.73
N MET A 139 13.22 -10.90 7.75
CA MET A 139 12.01 -11.54 7.25
C MET A 139 11.82 -12.89 7.93
N PRO A 140 10.61 -13.19 8.44
CA PRO A 140 10.30 -14.53 8.92
C PRO A 140 10.47 -15.56 7.80
N PRO A 141 10.80 -16.83 8.11
CA PRO A 141 11.03 -17.85 7.08
C PRO A 141 9.86 -18.09 6.13
N ASN A 142 8.64 -17.84 6.58
CA ASN A 142 7.44 -18.00 5.77
C ASN A 142 7.11 -16.78 4.90
N VAL A 143 7.84 -15.68 5.05
CA VAL A 143 7.66 -14.46 4.25
C VAL A 143 8.73 -14.43 3.17
N THR A 144 8.36 -14.89 1.98
CA THR A 144 9.25 -14.98 0.83
C THR A 144 8.62 -14.28 -0.37
N PRO A 145 9.43 -13.80 -1.35
CA PRO A 145 8.89 -13.18 -2.56
C PRO A 145 7.91 -14.11 -3.29
N GLU A 146 8.21 -15.40 -3.37
CA GLU A 146 7.39 -16.38 -4.08
C GLU A 146 5.97 -16.46 -3.51
N ARG A 147 5.83 -16.38 -2.20
CA ARG A 147 4.52 -16.44 -1.55
C ARG A 147 3.68 -15.20 -1.79
N LEU A 148 4.32 -14.06 -1.97
CA LEU A 148 3.65 -12.79 -2.23
C LEU A 148 3.29 -12.60 -3.71
N ILE A 149 4.01 -13.25 -4.60
CA ILE A 149 3.77 -13.20 -6.05
C ILE A 149 2.66 -14.19 -6.46
N ALA A 150 2.53 -15.28 -5.76
CA ALA A 150 1.59 -16.35 -6.10
C ALA A 150 0.10 -15.92 -6.07
#